data_05c5ad1ea5eb79f57ee8119ad360b124
#
_entry.id   05c5ad1ea5eb79f57ee8119ad360b124
#
_cell.length_a   1.000
_cell.length_b   1.000
_cell.length_c   1.000
_cell.angle_alpha   90.00
_cell.angle_beta   90.00
_cell.angle_gamma   90.00
#
_symmetry.space_group_name_H-M   'P 1'
#
loop_
_entity.id
_entity.type
_entity.pdbx_description
1 polymer ?
#
loop_
_entity_poly.entity_id
_entity_poly.type
_entity_poly.pdbx_seq_one_letter_code
_entity_poly.pdbx_strand_id
1 'polypeptide(L)'
;MHWQRHQAGHLVDGRSYGDLRRKKEWYTDQGYVYTNRDGKKIGQHRYVMERILGRPLLPGENVHHINGVRDDNRPENLELRSKSQPSGQRVADKVEWAKQLLALYEPEALAAGQQLRLAV
;
A
#
# COMPACT_ATOMS: atom_id res chain seq x y z
N MET A 1 14.72 -5.73 -0.85
CA MET A 1 13.98 -5.61 0.40
C MET A 1 12.49 -5.75 0.11
N HIS A 2 11.84 -6.52 0.91
CA HIS A 2 10.40 -6.70 0.79
C HIS A 2 9.68 -5.47 1.32
N TRP A 3 8.79 -4.86 0.55
CA TRP A 3 8.02 -3.71 1.01
C TRP A 3 7.18 -4.03 2.26
N GLN A 4 6.79 -5.29 2.46
CA GLN A 4 6.05 -5.73 3.64
C GLN A 4 6.82 -5.60 4.95
N ARG A 5 8.15 -5.49 4.90
CA ARG A 5 8.94 -5.24 6.10
C ARG A 5 8.65 -3.87 6.72
N HIS A 6 8.14 -2.94 5.92
CA HIS A 6 7.73 -1.63 6.43
C HIS A 6 6.47 -1.69 7.29
N GLN A 7 5.77 -2.82 7.29
CA GLN A 7 4.56 -2.99 8.09
C GLN A 7 4.85 -3.38 9.55
N ALA A 8 6.10 -3.59 9.92
CA ALA A 8 6.49 -4.12 11.22
C ALA A 8 6.44 -3.06 12.34
N GLY A 9 5.29 -2.44 12.55
CA GLY A 9 5.00 -1.67 13.74
C GLY A 9 5.28 -0.16 13.68
N HIS A 10 6.06 0.32 12.72
CA HIS A 10 6.38 1.75 12.59
C HIS A 10 6.05 2.28 11.22
N LEU A 11 5.52 3.50 11.19
CA LEU A 11 5.22 4.21 9.96
C LEU A 11 6.47 4.94 9.46
N VAL A 12 6.46 5.29 8.16
CA VAL A 12 7.60 5.96 7.51
C VAL A 12 8.00 7.25 8.23
N ASP A 13 7.03 7.98 8.79
CA ASP A 13 7.28 9.24 9.49
C ASP A 13 7.71 9.06 10.97
N GLY A 14 7.98 7.83 11.40
CA GLY A 14 8.42 7.53 12.75
C GLY A 14 7.32 7.46 13.80
N ARG A 15 6.07 7.70 13.43
CA ARG A 15 4.94 7.59 14.36
C ARG A 15 4.52 6.15 14.55
N SER A 16 4.05 5.82 15.75
CA SER A 16 3.43 4.53 16.00
C SER A 16 1.98 4.56 15.51
N TYR A 17 1.43 3.37 15.25
CA TYR A 17 0.01 3.24 14.96
C TYR A 17 -0.86 3.79 16.11
N GLY A 18 -0.42 3.60 17.37
CA GLY A 18 -1.14 4.11 18.53
C GLY A 18 -1.29 5.63 18.53
N ASP A 19 -0.29 6.35 18.02
CA ASP A 19 -0.36 7.81 17.91
C ASP A 19 -1.43 8.25 16.92
N LEU A 20 -1.57 7.53 15.82
CA LEU A 20 -2.59 7.83 14.81
C LEU A 20 -4.00 7.50 15.32
N ARG A 21 -4.14 6.39 16.05
CA ARG A 21 -5.43 5.91 16.52
C ARG A 21 -6.07 6.83 17.55
N ARG A 22 -5.28 7.61 18.30
CA ARG A 22 -5.77 8.47 19.38
C ARG A 22 -6.41 9.77 18.92
N LYS A 23 -6.44 10.05 17.63
CA LYS A 23 -7.07 11.28 17.12
C LYS A 23 -8.57 11.23 17.36
N LYS A 24 -9.11 12.28 18.00
CA LYS A 24 -10.52 12.35 18.40
C LYS A 24 -11.49 12.42 17.22
N GLU A 25 -11.03 12.81 16.06
CA GLU A 25 -11.85 12.94 14.86
C GLU A 25 -12.17 11.60 14.17
N TRP A 26 -11.59 10.50 14.63
CA TRP A 26 -11.90 9.19 14.07
C TRP A 26 -13.25 8.69 14.58
N TYR A 27 -14.06 8.13 13.68
CA TYR A 27 -15.35 7.53 13.99
C TYR A 27 -15.56 6.22 13.23
N THR A 28 -16.48 5.38 13.70
CA THR A 28 -16.75 4.08 13.10
C THR A 28 -18.04 4.15 12.26
N ASP A 29 -18.00 3.58 11.07
CA ASP A 29 -19.14 3.43 10.19
C ASP A 29 -19.07 2.07 9.50
N GLN A 30 -20.10 1.22 9.68
CA GLN A 30 -20.16 -0.14 9.15
C GLN A 30 -18.93 -0.99 9.49
N GLY A 31 -18.37 -0.80 10.67
CA GLY A 31 -17.21 -1.53 11.14
C GLY A 31 -15.87 -0.93 10.74
N TYR A 32 -15.84 -0.04 9.74
CA TYR A 32 -14.62 0.67 9.35
C TYR A 32 -14.46 1.97 10.15
N VAL A 33 -13.23 2.39 10.33
CA VAL A 33 -12.90 3.65 11.01
C VAL A 33 -12.59 4.72 9.97
N TYR A 34 -13.21 5.88 10.12
CA TYR A 34 -13.10 7.00 9.17
C TYR A 34 -12.85 8.31 9.89
N THR A 35 -12.35 9.29 9.13
CA THR A 35 -12.39 10.70 9.50
C THR A 35 -12.85 11.51 8.29
N ASN A 36 -13.25 12.76 8.52
CA ASN A 36 -13.58 13.69 7.45
C ASN A 36 -12.55 14.81 7.41
N ARG A 37 -12.00 15.07 6.22
CA ARG A 37 -11.07 16.20 5.99
C ARG A 37 -11.45 16.87 4.69
N ASP A 38 -11.59 18.19 4.74
CA ASP A 38 -11.92 19.01 3.55
C ASP A 38 -13.14 18.45 2.80
N GLY A 39 -14.16 18.02 3.55
CA GLY A 39 -15.40 17.48 3.00
C GLY A 39 -15.27 16.06 2.47
N LYS A 40 -14.13 15.40 2.65
CA LYS A 40 -13.91 14.04 2.16
C LYS A 40 -13.85 13.05 3.31
N LYS A 41 -14.50 11.90 3.12
CA LYS A 41 -14.45 10.76 4.05
C LYS A 41 -13.18 9.97 3.78
N ILE A 42 -12.33 9.83 4.79
CA ILE A 42 -11.04 9.15 4.68
C ILE A 42 -11.03 7.96 5.61
N GLY A 43 -10.77 6.76 5.06
CA GLY A 43 -10.65 5.54 5.86
C GLY A 43 -9.32 5.49 6.60
N GLN A 44 -9.35 5.10 7.87
CA GLN A 44 -8.15 4.97 8.67
C GLN A 44 -7.17 3.94 8.08
N HIS A 45 -7.68 2.81 7.56
CA HIS A 45 -6.85 1.77 6.95
C HIS A 45 -6.04 2.32 5.75
N ARG A 46 -6.67 3.17 4.92
CA ARG A 46 -5.97 3.81 3.80
C ARG A 46 -4.96 4.83 4.29
N TYR A 47 -5.33 5.62 5.29
CA TYR A 47 -4.43 6.61 5.89
C TYR A 47 -3.18 5.96 6.49
N VAL A 48 -3.35 4.85 7.21
CA VAL A 48 -2.23 4.11 7.80
C VAL A 48 -1.33 3.56 6.69
N MET A 49 -1.92 2.99 5.64
CA MET A 49 -1.13 2.44 4.52
C MET A 49 -0.33 3.54 3.81
N GLU A 50 -0.91 4.71 3.60
CA GLU A 50 -0.17 5.84 3.00
C GLU A 50 1.01 6.26 3.86
N ARG A 51 0.87 6.18 5.19
CA ARG A 51 1.98 6.46 6.10
C ARG A 51 3.05 5.37 6.06
N ILE A 52 2.64 4.11 5.87
CA ILE A 52 3.60 3.01 5.68
C ILE A 52 4.40 3.21 4.39
N LEU A 53 3.73 3.57 3.31
CA LEU A 53 4.34 3.72 1.99
C LEU A 53 5.14 5.02 1.86
N GLY A 54 4.80 6.05 2.63
CA GLY A 54 5.38 7.39 2.48
C GLY A 54 4.86 8.14 1.26
N ARG A 55 3.71 7.73 0.72
CA ARG A 55 3.07 8.36 -0.44
C ARG A 55 1.57 8.11 -0.42
N PRO A 56 0.77 8.92 -1.15
CA PRO A 56 -0.65 8.63 -1.34
C PRO A 56 -0.86 7.32 -2.11
N LEU A 57 -2.02 6.68 -1.88
CA LEU A 57 -2.40 5.52 -2.66
C LEU A 57 -2.69 5.93 -4.11
N LEU A 58 -2.25 5.09 -5.03
CA LEU A 58 -2.50 5.29 -6.45
C LEU A 58 -3.91 4.77 -6.82
N PRO A 59 -4.48 5.26 -7.93
CA PRO A 59 -5.73 4.67 -8.44
C PRO A 59 -5.55 3.17 -8.65
N GLY A 60 -6.51 2.38 -8.19
CA GLY A 60 -6.45 0.93 -8.29
C GLY A 60 -5.73 0.24 -7.14
N GLU A 61 -5.06 0.98 -6.26
CA GLU A 61 -4.53 0.40 -5.04
C GLU A 61 -5.60 0.35 -3.96
N ASN A 62 -5.63 -0.75 -3.22
CA ASN A 62 -6.58 -0.98 -2.13
C ASN A 62 -5.86 -1.55 -0.93
N VAL A 63 -6.47 -1.37 0.23
CA VAL A 63 -5.94 -1.89 1.49
C VAL A 63 -6.87 -3.00 1.98
N HIS A 64 -6.29 -4.16 2.23
CA HIS A 64 -7.00 -5.34 2.71
C HIS A 64 -6.65 -5.61 4.18
N HIS A 65 -7.67 -5.92 4.98
CA HIS A 65 -7.47 -6.37 6.36
C HIS A 65 -7.20 -7.88 6.34
N ILE A 66 -5.99 -8.30 6.73
CA ILE A 66 -5.56 -9.70 6.61
C ILE A 66 -6.48 -10.61 7.41
N ASN A 67 -6.85 -10.21 8.63
CA ASN A 67 -7.74 -11.01 9.49
C ASN A 67 -9.23 -10.75 9.24
N GLY A 68 -9.58 -9.87 8.30
CA GLY A 68 -10.98 -9.54 7.99
C GLY A 68 -11.66 -8.62 9.00
N VAL A 69 -10.96 -8.18 10.03
CA VAL A 69 -11.53 -7.27 11.05
C VAL A 69 -11.35 -5.82 10.57
N ARG A 70 -12.47 -5.16 10.28
CA ARG A 70 -12.52 -3.87 9.58
C ARG A 70 -11.94 -2.68 10.36
N ASP A 71 -11.90 -2.77 11.68
CA ASP A 71 -11.35 -1.73 12.54
C ASP A 71 -9.95 -2.06 13.08
N ASP A 72 -9.39 -3.20 12.69
CA ASP A 72 -8.03 -3.59 13.06
C ASP A 72 -7.05 -3.05 12.03
N ASN A 73 -6.68 -1.78 12.19
CA ASN A 73 -5.83 -1.05 11.25
C ASN A 73 -4.36 -1.04 11.69
N ARG A 74 -3.94 -2.01 12.52
CA ARG A 74 -2.53 -2.17 12.86
C ARG A 74 -1.73 -2.43 11.58
N PRO A 75 -0.56 -1.82 11.42
CA PRO A 75 0.23 -1.99 10.20
C PRO A 75 0.46 -3.45 9.80
N GLU A 76 0.70 -4.34 10.76
CA GLU A 76 0.92 -5.77 10.50
C GLU A 76 -0.32 -6.50 10.00
N ASN A 77 -1.51 -5.90 10.14
CA ASN A 77 -2.78 -6.47 9.67
C ASN A 77 -3.24 -5.91 8.33
N LEU A 78 -2.49 -4.98 7.75
CA LEU A 78 -2.86 -4.34 6.49
C LEU A 78 -1.98 -4.85 5.36
N GLU A 79 -2.62 -5.10 4.21
CA GLU A 79 -1.95 -5.58 3.01
C GLU A 79 -2.35 -4.68 1.83
N LEU A 80 -1.34 -4.20 1.11
CA LEU A 80 -1.58 -3.43 -0.10
C LEU A 80 -1.91 -4.37 -1.26
N ARG A 81 -3.01 -4.08 -1.96
CA ARG A 81 -3.41 -4.80 -3.16
C ARG A 81 -3.54 -3.83 -4.32
N SER A 82 -3.21 -4.30 -5.50
CA SER A 82 -3.34 -3.52 -6.73
C SER A 82 -4.28 -4.23 -7.69
N LYS A 83 -5.21 -3.46 -8.28
CA LYS A 83 -6.07 -3.94 -9.36
C LYS A 83 -5.48 -3.64 -10.73
N SER A 84 -4.31 -3.01 -10.78
CA SER A 84 -3.66 -2.65 -12.03
C SER A 84 -3.33 -3.88 -12.86
N GLN A 85 -3.87 -3.93 -14.07
CA GLN A 85 -3.51 -4.94 -15.05
C GLN A 85 -3.88 -4.41 -16.43
N PRO A 86 -3.16 -4.83 -17.48
CA PRO A 86 -3.49 -4.38 -18.85
C PRO A 86 -4.80 -5.01 -19.32
N SER A 87 -5.53 -4.29 -20.16
CA SER A 87 -6.65 -4.85 -20.88
C SER A 87 -6.10 -5.64 -22.07
N GLY A 88 -6.54 -6.88 -22.27
CA GLY A 88 -6.07 -7.72 -23.36
C GLY A 88 -4.91 -8.62 -22.96
N GLN A 89 -4.41 -9.37 -23.99
CA GLN A 89 -3.49 -10.49 -23.73
C GLN A 89 -2.16 -10.37 -24.50
N ARG A 90 -1.83 -9.21 -25.03
CA ARG A 90 -0.58 -9.03 -25.78
C ARG A 90 0.61 -9.20 -24.84
N VAL A 91 1.58 -10.01 -25.27
CA VAL A 91 2.80 -10.26 -24.47
C VAL A 91 3.55 -8.95 -24.20
N ALA A 92 3.67 -8.10 -25.21
CA ALA A 92 4.35 -6.81 -25.06
C ALA A 92 3.72 -5.95 -23.95
N ASP A 93 2.39 -5.91 -23.89
CA ASP A 93 1.68 -5.15 -22.87
C ASP A 93 1.87 -5.75 -21.47
N LYS A 94 1.88 -7.08 -21.37
CA LYS A 94 2.11 -7.77 -20.10
C LYS A 94 3.54 -7.54 -19.59
N VAL A 95 4.52 -7.56 -20.48
CA VAL A 95 5.92 -7.31 -20.12
C VAL A 95 6.08 -5.89 -19.62
N GLU A 96 5.50 -4.91 -20.33
CA GLU A 96 5.56 -3.52 -19.89
C GLU A 96 4.88 -3.32 -18.54
N TRP A 97 3.73 -3.93 -18.34
CA TRP A 97 3.02 -3.88 -17.07
C TRP A 97 3.86 -4.51 -15.95
N ALA A 98 4.52 -5.65 -16.21
CA ALA A 98 5.39 -6.29 -15.22
C ALA A 98 6.55 -5.38 -14.83
N LYS A 99 7.15 -4.67 -15.78
CA LYS A 99 8.22 -3.70 -15.51
C LYS A 99 7.71 -2.55 -14.65
N GLN A 100 6.51 -2.06 -14.92
CA GLN A 100 5.88 -0.99 -14.14
C GLN A 100 5.64 -1.44 -12.69
N LEU A 101 5.17 -2.66 -12.48
CA LEU A 101 4.99 -3.22 -11.14
C LEU A 101 6.32 -3.31 -10.40
N LEU A 102 7.35 -3.82 -11.05
CA LEU A 102 8.68 -3.92 -10.45
C LEU A 102 9.25 -2.55 -10.11
N ALA A 103 9.11 -1.58 -11.02
CA ALA A 103 9.59 -0.24 -10.77
C ALA A 103 8.90 0.41 -9.57
N LEU A 104 7.62 0.11 -9.37
CA LEU A 104 6.84 0.68 -8.27
C LEU A 104 7.10 -0.02 -6.93
N TYR A 105 7.17 -1.35 -6.92
CA TYR A 105 7.18 -2.13 -5.68
C TYR A 105 8.54 -2.77 -5.37
N GLU A 106 9.32 -3.15 -6.38
CA GLU A 106 10.61 -3.79 -6.21
C GLU A 106 11.61 -3.31 -7.27
N PRO A 107 11.98 -2.02 -7.25
CA PRO A 107 12.87 -1.47 -8.26
C PRO A 107 14.25 -2.15 -8.29
N GLU A 108 14.73 -2.66 -7.17
CA GLU A 108 15.99 -3.39 -7.09
C GLU A 108 15.96 -4.68 -7.89
N ALA A 109 14.81 -5.35 -8.02
CA ALA A 109 14.69 -6.56 -8.83
C ALA A 109 14.86 -6.24 -10.31
N LEU A 110 14.34 -5.10 -10.77
CA LEU A 110 14.48 -4.64 -12.14
C LEU A 110 15.94 -4.30 -12.45
N ALA A 111 16.63 -3.59 -11.56
CA ALA A 111 18.04 -3.25 -11.70
C ALA A 111 18.94 -4.51 -11.72
N ALA A 112 18.67 -5.48 -10.84
CA ALA A 112 19.38 -6.75 -10.81
C ALA A 112 19.22 -7.53 -12.13
N GLY A 113 18.00 -7.55 -12.67
CA GLY A 113 17.74 -8.18 -13.96
C GLY A 113 18.52 -7.56 -15.11
N GLN A 114 18.64 -6.24 -15.12
CA GLN A 114 19.45 -5.54 -16.11
C GLN A 114 20.93 -5.86 -15.98
N GLN A 115 21.44 -5.94 -14.76
CA GLN A 115 22.84 -6.31 -14.51
C GLN A 115 23.13 -7.73 -15.00
N LEU A 116 22.23 -8.66 -14.78
CA LEU A 116 22.39 -10.05 -15.26
C LEU A 116 22.45 -10.10 -16.78
N ARG A 117 21.66 -9.29 -17.48
CA ARG A 117 21.68 -9.22 -18.94
C ARG A 117 23.04 -8.70 -19.47
N LEU A 118 23.62 -7.74 -18.77
CA LEU A 118 24.90 -7.18 -19.16
C LEU A 118 26.05 -8.15 -18.92
N ALA A 119 25.90 -9.06 -17.97
CA ALA A 119 26.92 -10.06 -17.65
C ALA A 119 26.96 -11.24 -18.62
N VAL A 120 25.92 -11.40 -19.44
CA VAL A 120 25.82 -12.43 -20.45
C VAL A 120 26.36 -11.93 -21.78
#